data_b97ffdc4f2e2bcd89b09a261178e5ca4
#
_entry.id   b97ffdc4f2e2bcd89b09a261178e5ca4
#
_cell.length_a   1.000
_cell.length_b   1.000
_cell.length_c   1.000
_cell.angle_alpha   90.00
_cell.angle_beta   90.00
_cell.angle_gamma   90.00
#
_symmetry.space_group_name_H-M   'P 1'
#
loop_
_entity.id
_entity.type
_entity.pdbx_description
1 polymer ?
#
loop_
_entity_poly.entity_id
_entity_poly.type
_entity_poly.pdbx_seq_one_letter_code
_entity_poly.pdbx_strand_id
1 'polypeptide(L)'
;MAGKLYLCATPIGNLEDMTFRAIRILQEVDLIAAEDTRNSIKLLNHFEIHTPMTSYHEYNKYDKGRELVQKLLAGTNIALITDAGTPGISDPGEELVKMAYEAGIEVTSLPGACACVTALTLSGLSTRRFVFEAFLPPDKKEHKLALKRLKNETRTMIVYEAPHHLLKTLRELLETMGNRRLTLCRELTKKHETAWQTTLEDAIARYEQEDPKGECVLVIEGRSQKEIEDEAKAAFEEISIEEHMKRYEDQGIARKEAMKLVAKDRGVTKRDIYQYLLGQE
;
A
#
# COMPACT_ATOMS: atom_id res chain seq x y z
N MET A 1 31.99 -4.48 20.55
CA MET A 1 31.05 -5.04 19.57
C MET A 1 30.10 -3.91 19.15
N ALA A 2 29.66 -3.86 17.91
CA ALA A 2 28.64 -2.89 17.52
C ALA A 2 27.34 -3.11 18.31
N GLY A 3 26.59 -2.04 18.53
CA GLY A 3 25.24 -2.12 19.08
C GLY A 3 24.24 -2.62 18.04
N LYS A 4 22.99 -2.75 18.43
CA LYS A 4 21.90 -3.28 17.61
C LYS A 4 20.79 -2.24 17.43
N LEU A 5 20.22 -2.18 16.22
CA LEU A 5 19.04 -1.37 15.92
C LEU A 5 17.78 -2.20 16.10
N TYR A 6 16.84 -1.71 16.91
CA TYR A 6 15.53 -2.31 17.14
C TYR A 6 14.45 -1.42 16.56
N LEU A 7 13.62 -1.96 15.67
CA LEU A 7 12.40 -1.28 15.21
C LEU A 7 11.27 -1.70 16.14
N CYS A 8 10.76 -0.76 16.92
CA CYS A 8 9.73 -1.02 17.93
C CYS A 8 8.41 -0.40 17.48
N ALA A 9 7.44 -1.26 17.13
CA ALA A 9 6.10 -0.78 16.80
C ALA A 9 5.45 -0.11 18.02
N THR A 10 4.80 1.03 17.79
CA THR A 10 3.99 1.76 18.77
C THR A 10 2.50 1.58 18.46
N PRO A 11 1.60 1.83 19.41
CA PRO A 11 0.17 1.75 19.17
C PRO A 11 -0.31 2.68 18.06
N ILE A 12 -1.32 2.25 17.31
CA ILE A 12 -1.99 3.07 16.27
C ILE A 12 -3.28 3.73 16.78
N GLY A 13 -3.54 3.65 18.08
CA GLY A 13 -4.71 4.28 18.69
C GLY A 13 -5.11 3.68 20.04
N ASN A 14 -4.70 2.46 20.35
CA ASN A 14 -4.99 1.76 21.60
C ASN A 14 -3.68 1.37 22.31
N LEU A 15 -3.47 1.86 23.51
CA LEU A 15 -2.26 1.57 24.29
C LEU A 15 -2.11 0.09 24.64
N GLU A 16 -3.20 -0.69 24.67
CA GLU A 16 -3.17 -2.14 24.92
C GLU A 16 -2.53 -2.92 23.77
N ASP A 17 -2.37 -2.32 22.57
CA ASP A 17 -1.65 -2.94 21.45
C ASP A 17 -0.13 -2.87 21.58
N MET A 18 0.38 -2.23 22.65
CA MET A 18 1.81 -2.23 22.96
C MET A 18 2.27 -3.60 23.43
N THR A 19 3.26 -4.19 22.75
CA THR A 19 3.72 -5.52 23.11
C THR A 19 4.65 -5.49 24.34
N PHE A 20 4.57 -6.50 25.21
CA PHE A 20 5.50 -6.66 26.34
C PHE A 20 6.97 -6.64 25.89
N ARG A 21 7.26 -7.20 24.73
CA ARG A 21 8.62 -7.21 24.17
C ARG A 21 9.08 -5.80 23.78
N ALA A 22 8.22 -4.98 23.20
CA ALA A 22 8.55 -3.61 22.84
C ALA A 22 8.82 -2.78 24.10
N ILE A 23 7.98 -2.88 25.13
CA ILE A 23 8.16 -2.19 26.42
C ILE A 23 9.53 -2.56 27.00
N ARG A 24 9.84 -3.87 27.12
CA ARG A 24 11.11 -4.34 27.67
C ARG A 24 12.31 -3.80 26.87
N ILE A 25 12.29 -3.89 25.53
CA ILE A 25 13.39 -3.39 24.68
C ILE A 25 13.56 -1.88 24.83
N LEU A 26 12.47 -1.11 24.86
CA LEU A 26 12.54 0.34 25.07
C LEU A 26 13.12 0.73 26.43
N GLN A 27 12.99 -0.12 27.44
CA GLN A 27 13.61 0.05 28.76
C GLN A 27 15.10 -0.37 28.79
N GLU A 28 15.51 -1.33 27.94
CA GLU A 28 16.85 -1.93 27.93
C GLU A 28 17.83 -1.22 27.02
N VAL A 29 17.39 -0.51 25.96
CA VAL A 29 18.27 0.16 25.01
C VAL A 29 18.89 1.42 25.61
N ASP A 30 20.00 1.86 25.03
CA ASP A 30 20.73 3.04 25.48
C ASP A 30 20.10 4.35 24.98
N LEU A 31 19.38 4.30 23.83
CA LEU A 31 18.81 5.46 23.20
C LEU A 31 17.55 5.08 22.39
N ILE A 32 16.54 5.94 22.44
CA ILE A 32 15.35 5.86 21.59
C ILE A 32 15.41 6.96 20.54
N ALA A 33 15.36 6.59 19.27
CA ALA A 33 15.15 7.51 18.15
C ALA A 33 13.65 7.56 17.86
N ALA A 34 13.04 8.74 17.96
CA ALA A 34 11.60 8.96 17.84
C ALA A 34 11.28 10.01 16.77
N GLU A 35 10.19 9.82 16.02
CA GLU A 35 9.75 10.73 14.97
C GLU A 35 9.36 12.11 15.56
N ASP A 36 8.43 12.15 16.52
CA ASP A 36 8.13 13.32 17.33
C ASP A 36 8.30 12.99 18.83
N THR A 37 9.36 13.52 19.42
CA THR A 37 9.68 13.31 20.83
C THR A 37 8.59 13.85 21.78
N ARG A 38 7.81 14.86 21.36
CA ARG A 38 6.71 15.45 22.18
C ARG A 38 5.51 14.52 22.28
N ASN A 39 5.26 13.71 21.23
CA ASN A 39 4.23 12.69 21.24
C ASN A 39 4.73 11.43 21.95
N SER A 40 5.94 10.99 21.60
CA SER A 40 6.54 9.78 22.13
C SER A 40 6.73 9.83 23.65
N ILE A 41 7.05 11.00 24.26
CA ILE A 41 7.22 11.11 25.71
C ILE A 41 5.95 10.72 26.49
N LYS A 42 4.76 10.96 25.93
CA LYS A 42 3.49 10.60 26.56
C LYS A 42 3.34 9.08 26.63
N LEU A 43 3.69 8.38 25.53
CA LEU A 43 3.68 6.94 25.43
C LEU A 43 4.69 6.33 26.41
N LEU A 44 5.94 6.82 26.39
CA LEU A 44 7.00 6.30 27.25
C LEU A 44 6.69 6.50 28.74
N ASN A 45 6.17 7.66 29.11
CA ASN A 45 5.73 7.92 30.48
C ASN A 45 4.61 6.98 30.95
N HIS A 46 3.66 6.65 30.05
CA HIS A 46 2.58 5.72 30.37
C HIS A 46 3.10 4.32 30.74
N PHE A 47 4.18 3.87 30.09
CA PHE A 47 4.81 2.57 30.33
C PHE A 47 6.06 2.65 31.25
N GLU A 48 6.24 3.79 31.95
CA GLU A 48 7.37 4.00 32.88
C GLU A 48 8.74 3.76 32.23
N ILE A 49 8.89 4.15 30.95
CA ILE A 49 10.14 4.05 30.19
C ILE A 49 10.89 5.37 30.29
N HIS A 50 12.10 5.34 30.86
CA HIS A 50 12.92 6.53 31.13
C HIS A 50 14.18 6.62 30.24
N THR A 51 14.28 5.79 29.22
CA THR A 51 15.40 5.76 28.26
C THR A 51 15.51 7.10 27.54
N PRO A 52 16.72 7.66 27.41
CA PRO A 52 16.94 8.92 26.68
C PRO A 52 16.39 8.86 25.26
N MET A 53 15.81 9.97 24.79
CA MET A 53 15.28 10.11 23.43
C MET A 53 16.06 11.12 22.60
N THR A 54 16.06 10.90 21.28
CA THR A 54 16.47 11.86 20.27
C THR A 54 15.47 11.88 19.12
N SER A 55 15.37 13.01 18.40
CA SER A 55 14.48 13.09 17.25
C SER A 55 15.12 12.45 16.01
N TYR A 56 14.31 11.71 15.24
CA TYR A 56 14.64 11.18 13.92
C TYR A 56 13.40 11.21 13.02
N HIS A 57 13.34 12.17 12.11
CA HIS A 57 12.17 12.46 11.28
C HIS A 57 12.58 12.77 9.83
N GLU A 58 11.61 12.91 8.92
CA GLU A 58 11.84 13.10 7.49
C GLU A 58 12.85 14.22 7.16
N TYR A 59 12.78 15.34 7.88
CA TYR A 59 13.62 16.52 7.61
C TYR A 59 15.07 16.39 8.11
N ASN A 60 15.39 15.43 8.99
CA ASN A 60 16.74 15.22 9.51
C ASN A 60 17.32 13.84 9.23
N LYS A 61 16.59 12.97 8.51
CA LYS A 61 16.88 11.54 8.36
C LYS A 61 18.30 11.23 7.88
N TYR A 62 18.88 12.04 7.01
CA TYR A 62 20.21 11.79 6.49
C TYR A 62 21.32 12.13 7.49
N ASP A 63 21.30 13.35 8.08
CA ASP A 63 22.32 13.79 9.01
C ASP A 63 22.21 13.04 10.34
N LYS A 64 20.99 12.94 10.86
CA LYS A 64 20.71 12.22 12.10
C LYS A 64 20.89 10.72 11.94
N GLY A 65 20.56 10.14 10.78
CA GLY A 65 20.82 8.75 10.46
C GLY A 65 22.30 8.42 10.54
N ARG A 66 23.17 9.25 9.94
CA ARG A 66 24.63 9.09 10.06
C ARG A 66 25.11 9.14 11.52
N GLU A 67 24.59 10.09 12.32
CA GLU A 67 24.93 10.17 13.75
C GLU A 67 24.52 8.89 14.50
N LEU A 68 23.29 8.39 14.27
CA LEU A 68 22.78 7.18 14.91
C LEU A 68 23.60 5.94 14.51
N VAL A 69 23.96 5.82 13.23
CA VAL A 69 24.83 4.73 12.75
C VAL A 69 26.21 4.78 13.44
N GLN A 70 26.82 5.95 13.63
CA GLN A 70 28.09 6.05 14.37
C GLN A 70 27.94 5.62 15.84
N LYS A 71 26.83 5.95 16.51
CA LYS A 71 26.53 5.48 17.87
C LYS A 71 26.37 3.96 17.92
N LEU A 72 25.66 3.38 16.96
CA LEU A 72 25.51 1.93 16.82
C LEU A 72 26.88 1.24 16.63
N LEU A 73 27.75 1.77 15.75
CA LEU A 73 29.10 1.25 15.55
C LEU A 73 29.96 1.35 16.82
N ALA A 74 29.72 2.37 17.64
CA ALA A 74 30.39 2.53 18.95
C ALA A 74 29.85 1.62 20.05
N GLY A 75 28.83 0.80 19.78
CA GLY A 75 28.27 -0.18 20.71
C GLY A 75 26.96 0.22 21.39
N THR A 76 26.40 1.38 21.03
CA THR A 76 25.11 1.86 21.57
C THR A 76 23.95 1.06 20.95
N ASN A 77 23.08 0.48 21.75
CA ASN A 77 21.82 -0.12 21.30
C ASN A 77 20.77 0.97 21.12
N ILE A 78 20.10 0.99 19.96
CA ILE A 78 19.12 2.02 19.64
C ILE A 78 17.78 1.38 19.29
N ALA A 79 16.70 1.89 19.88
CA ALA A 79 15.34 1.60 19.43
C ALA A 79 14.81 2.74 18.56
N LEU A 80 14.30 2.41 17.39
CA LEU A 80 13.55 3.33 16.54
C LEU A 80 12.06 3.15 16.79
N ILE A 81 11.36 4.24 17.04
CA ILE A 81 9.89 4.32 17.12
C ILE A 81 9.37 5.42 16.20
N THR A 82 8.15 5.28 15.75
CA THR A 82 7.39 6.27 14.98
C THR A 82 6.20 6.77 15.80
N ASP A 83 5.52 7.80 15.36
CA ASP A 83 4.35 8.37 16.05
C ASP A 83 3.23 7.34 16.20
N ALA A 84 3.05 6.44 15.21
CA ALA A 84 2.06 5.39 15.26
C ALA A 84 2.45 4.18 14.37
N GLY A 85 2.40 3.00 14.93
CA GLY A 85 2.58 1.74 14.21
C GLY A 85 4.04 1.26 14.09
N THR A 86 4.31 0.49 13.05
CA THR A 86 5.58 -0.19 12.81
C THR A 86 6.54 0.72 12.07
N PRO A 87 7.74 1.04 12.62
CA PRO A 87 8.74 1.86 11.95
C PRO A 87 9.22 1.25 10.63
N GLY A 88 9.48 2.10 9.64
CA GLY A 88 9.88 1.70 8.29
C GLY A 88 8.70 1.39 7.37
N ILE A 89 7.46 1.64 7.81
CA ILE A 89 6.24 1.51 7.00
C ILE A 89 5.63 2.91 6.82
N SER A 90 5.95 3.57 5.71
CA SER A 90 5.52 4.94 5.39
C SER A 90 6.10 6.03 6.31
N ASP A 91 7.32 5.84 6.78
CA ASP A 91 8.07 6.75 7.62
C ASP A 91 9.59 6.69 7.32
N PRO A 92 10.41 7.64 7.81
CA PRO A 92 11.85 7.70 7.51
C PRO A 92 12.68 6.53 8.08
N GLY A 93 12.08 5.60 8.83
CA GLY A 93 12.76 4.43 9.38
C GLY A 93 13.40 3.55 8.32
N GLU A 94 12.81 3.50 7.11
CA GLU A 94 13.37 2.78 5.96
C GLU A 94 14.82 3.20 5.69
N GLU A 95 15.11 4.51 5.69
CA GLU A 95 16.46 5.02 5.41
C GLU A 95 17.46 4.65 6.50
N LEU A 96 17.05 4.71 7.79
CA LEU A 96 17.94 4.31 8.89
C LEU A 96 18.26 2.81 8.83
N VAL A 97 17.29 1.96 8.50
CA VAL A 97 17.50 0.52 8.31
C VAL A 97 18.51 0.27 7.19
N LYS A 98 18.36 0.95 6.05
CA LYS A 98 19.29 0.86 4.94
C LYS A 98 20.70 1.25 5.35
N MET A 99 20.88 2.41 5.99
CA MET A 99 22.17 2.86 6.48
C MET A 99 22.79 1.88 7.49
N ALA A 100 21.97 1.28 8.36
CA ALA A 100 22.43 0.30 9.35
C ALA A 100 22.96 -0.97 8.66
N TYR A 101 22.25 -1.50 7.66
CA TYR A 101 22.72 -2.66 6.89
C TYR A 101 23.99 -2.36 6.09
N GLU A 102 24.09 -1.18 5.47
CA GLU A 102 25.31 -0.75 4.75
C GLU A 102 26.52 -0.66 5.68
N ALA A 103 26.29 -0.36 6.96
CA ALA A 103 27.33 -0.32 8.00
C ALA A 103 27.60 -1.68 8.70
N GLY A 104 26.92 -2.76 8.29
CA GLY A 104 27.07 -4.09 8.91
C GLY A 104 26.46 -4.20 10.31
N ILE A 105 25.51 -3.35 10.66
CA ILE A 105 24.82 -3.33 11.97
C ILE A 105 23.68 -4.33 11.95
N GLU A 106 23.53 -5.07 13.04
CA GLU A 106 22.38 -5.97 13.23
C GLU A 106 21.10 -5.17 13.45
N VAL A 107 20.05 -5.49 12.67
CA VAL A 107 18.73 -4.87 12.76
C VAL A 107 17.69 -5.93 13.14
N THR A 108 16.79 -5.61 14.05
CA THR A 108 15.65 -6.47 14.44
C THR A 108 14.37 -5.65 14.47
N SER A 109 13.34 -6.13 13.80
CA SER A 109 11.99 -5.57 13.90
C SER A 109 11.15 -6.39 14.89
N LEU A 110 10.47 -5.69 15.79
CA LEU A 110 9.55 -6.30 16.75
C LEU A 110 8.13 -6.29 16.15
N PRO A 111 7.45 -7.44 16.04
CA PRO A 111 6.05 -7.47 15.63
C PRO A 111 5.18 -6.57 16.52
N GLY A 112 4.24 -5.87 15.91
CA GLY A 112 3.31 -5.00 16.64
C GLY A 112 2.27 -4.38 15.74
N ALA A 113 1.61 -3.33 16.22
CA ALA A 113 0.55 -2.66 15.50
C ALA A 113 0.99 -2.13 14.13
N CYS A 114 0.16 -2.37 13.10
CA CYS A 114 0.40 -1.91 11.74
C CYS A 114 -0.93 -1.67 11.04
N ALA A 115 -1.25 -0.42 10.74
CA ALA A 115 -2.55 -0.02 10.22
C ALA A 115 -2.90 -0.70 8.88
N CYS A 116 -1.93 -0.84 7.96
CA CYS A 116 -2.19 -1.48 6.66
C CYS A 116 -2.56 -2.97 6.80
N VAL A 117 -1.89 -3.71 7.67
CA VAL A 117 -2.19 -5.13 7.92
C VAL A 117 -3.52 -5.27 8.66
N THR A 118 -3.77 -4.44 9.67
CA THR A 118 -5.03 -4.44 10.42
C THR A 118 -6.22 -4.15 9.50
N ALA A 119 -6.12 -3.11 8.65
CA ALA A 119 -7.16 -2.80 7.68
C ALA A 119 -7.37 -3.93 6.66
N LEU A 120 -6.30 -4.52 6.15
CA LEU A 120 -6.37 -5.63 5.20
C LEU A 120 -7.12 -6.83 5.78
N THR A 121 -6.87 -7.20 7.03
CA THR A 121 -7.55 -8.32 7.69
C THR A 121 -9.04 -8.06 7.94
N LEU A 122 -9.45 -6.79 8.10
CA LEU A 122 -10.84 -6.37 8.26
C LEU A 122 -11.59 -6.20 6.93
N SER A 123 -10.86 -6.14 5.81
CA SER A 123 -11.43 -5.71 4.53
C SER A 123 -12.41 -6.71 3.91
N GLY A 124 -12.26 -8.01 4.18
CA GLY A 124 -12.97 -9.05 3.46
C GLY A 124 -12.53 -9.24 1.99
N LEU A 125 -11.50 -8.52 1.55
CA LEU A 125 -10.86 -8.67 0.24
C LEU A 125 -9.73 -9.70 0.29
N SER A 126 -9.16 -10.06 -0.88
CA SER A 126 -8.07 -11.03 -0.93
C SER A 126 -6.82 -10.53 -0.21
N THR A 127 -6.35 -11.29 0.77
CA THR A 127 -5.15 -11.01 1.55
C THR A 127 -3.90 -11.72 1.02
N ARG A 128 -4.07 -12.65 0.06
CA ARG A 128 -2.97 -13.49 -0.42
C ARG A 128 -1.91 -12.71 -1.19
N ARG A 129 -2.36 -11.72 -1.96
CA ARG A 129 -1.49 -10.84 -2.75
C ARG A 129 -2.07 -9.43 -2.67
N PHE A 130 -1.27 -8.50 -2.19
CA PHE A 130 -1.67 -7.09 -2.07
C PHE A 130 -0.49 -6.17 -2.38
N VAL A 131 -0.78 -4.91 -2.60
CA VAL A 131 0.19 -3.81 -2.71
C VAL A 131 -0.14 -2.75 -1.68
N PHE A 132 0.89 -2.17 -1.10
CA PHE A 132 0.79 -1.04 -0.18
C PHE A 132 1.40 0.18 -0.87
N GLU A 133 0.57 1.19 -1.12
CA GLU A 133 0.96 2.45 -1.79
C GLU A 133 1.20 3.58 -0.78
N ALA A 134 0.99 3.34 0.52
CA ALA A 134 1.04 4.36 1.57
C ALA A 134 0.15 5.57 1.24
N PHE A 135 0.61 6.80 1.49
CA PHE A 135 -0.05 8.01 1.00
C PHE A 135 0.30 8.25 -0.47
N LEU A 136 -0.70 8.63 -1.27
CA LEU A 136 -0.42 9.02 -2.65
C LEU A 136 0.51 10.24 -2.69
N PRO A 137 1.48 10.30 -3.60
CA PRO A 137 2.45 11.39 -3.66
C PRO A 137 1.80 12.77 -3.74
N PRO A 138 2.28 13.79 -3.00
CA PRO A 138 1.73 15.14 -3.07
C PRO A 138 2.10 15.88 -4.36
N ASP A 139 3.20 15.51 -5.02
CA ASP A 139 3.59 16.06 -6.31
C ASP A 139 2.62 15.61 -7.41
N LYS A 140 2.10 16.55 -8.20
CA LYS A 140 1.05 16.30 -9.20
C LYS A 140 1.47 15.26 -10.26
N LYS A 141 2.74 15.25 -10.68
CA LYS A 141 3.24 14.35 -11.72
C LYS A 141 3.37 12.94 -11.18
N GLU A 142 3.95 12.81 -9.99
CA GLU A 142 4.12 11.52 -9.31
C GLU A 142 2.77 10.93 -8.90
N HIS A 143 1.84 11.77 -8.40
CA HIS A 143 0.47 11.39 -8.08
C HIS A 143 -0.26 10.78 -9.29
N LYS A 144 -0.20 11.48 -10.45
CA LYS A 144 -0.80 10.96 -11.69
C LYS A 144 -0.16 9.64 -12.15
N LEU A 145 1.14 9.48 -11.95
CA LEU A 145 1.84 8.22 -12.25
C LEU A 145 1.41 7.10 -11.31
N ALA A 146 1.23 7.38 -10.02
CA ALA A 146 0.72 6.42 -9.03
C ALA A 146 -0.70 5.96 -9.41
N LEU A 147 -1.62 6.88 -9.67
CA LEU A 147 -2.98 6.55 -10.13
C LEU A 147 -2.96 5.69 -11.40
N LYS A 148 -2.11 6.04 -12.39
CA LYS A 148 -1.98 5.25 -13.62
C LYS A 148 -1.52 3.81 -13.36
N ARG A 149 -0.62 3.59 -12.38
CA ARG A 149 -0.21 2.24 -11.97
C ARG A 149 -1.35 1.48 -11.33
N LEU A 150 -2.09 2.13 -10.43
CA LEU A 150 -3.23 1.54 -9.72
C LEU A 150 -4.36 1.12 -10.67
N LYS A 151 -4.56 1.83 -11.79
CA LYS A 151 -5.59 1.49 -12.79
C LYS A 151 -5.57 0.01 -13.20
N ASN A 152 -4.39 -0.53 -13.42
CA ASN A 152 -4.21 -1.90 -13.93
C ASN A 152 -3.80 -2.91 -12.84
N GLU A 153 -3.76 -2.48 -11.57
CA GLU A 153 -3.40 -3.37 -10.48
C GLU A 153 -4.50 -4.42 -10.26
N THR A 154 -4.09 -5.70 -10.20
CA THR A 154 -4.99 -6.84 -10.04
C THR A 154 -5.03 -7.35 -8.60
N ARG A 155 -4.10 -6.94 -7.76
CA ARG A 155 -4.03 -7.29 -6.35
C ARG A 155 -4.85 -6.32 -5.52
N THR A 156 -5.21 -6.71 -4.31
CA THR A 156 -5.77 -5.79 -3.32
C THR A 156 -4.80 -4.65 -3.06
N MET A 157 -5.28 -3.42 -3.10
CA MET A 157 -4.49 -2.20 -2.90
C MET A 157 -4.80 -1.59 -1.55
N ILE A 158 -3.78 -1.09 -0.86
CA ILE A 158 -3.92 -0.40 0.43
C ILE A 158 -3.35 1.00 0.29
N VAL A 159 -4.18 2.01 0.55
CA VAL A 159 -3.83 3.42 0.48
C VAL A 159 -4.15 4.08 1.81
N TYR A 160 -3.21 4.84 2.36
CA TYR A 160 -3.44 5.73 3.50
C TYR A 160 -3.98 7.07 3.01
N GLU A 161 -4.90 7.65 3.77
CA GLU A 161 -5.42 8.96 3.41
C GLU A 161 -5.80 9.80 4.63
N ALA A 162 -5.49 11.09 4.54
CA ALA A 162 -5.92 12.05 5.53
C ALA A 162 -7.39 12.44 5.31
N PRO A 163 -8.17 12.69 6.39
CA PRO A 163 -9.60 12.95 6.25
C PRO A 163 -9.91 14.12 5.30
N HIS A 164 -9.13 15.18 5.35
CA HIS A 164 -9.36 16.39 4.53
C HIS A 164 -9.04 16.18 3.02
N HIS A 165 -8.38 15.10 2.65
CA HIS A 165 -8.12 14.74 1.25
C HIS A 165 -9.01 13.60 0.75
N LEU A 166 -9.68 12.86 1.65
CA LEU A 166 -10.40 11.62 1.36
C LEU A 166 -11.35 11.74 0.18
N LEU A 167 -12.26 12.74 0.18
CA LEU A 167 -13.25 12.88 -0.88
C LEU A 167 -12.60 13.13 -2.25
N LYS A 168 -11.55 13.93 -2.29
CA LYS A 168 -10.79 14.19 -3.53
C LYS A 168 -10.15 12.89 -4.05
N THR A 169 -9.48 12.15 -3.18
CA THR A 169 -8.81 10.90 -3.52
C THR A 169 -9.80 9.85 -4.00
N LEU A 170 -10.96 9.70 -3.36
CA LEU A 170 -12.02 8.80 -3.82
C LEU A 170 -12.50 9.11 -5.24
N ARG A 171 -12.68 10.40 -5.57
CA ARG A 171 -13.06 10.84 -6.93
C ARG A 171 -11.98 10.54 -7.97
N GLU A 172 -10.72 10.80 -7.65
CA GLU A 172 -9.58 10.51 -8.52
C GLU A 172 -9.41 9.00 -8.76
N LEU A 173 -9.64 8.18 -7.73
CA LEU A 173 -9.65 6.71 -7.84
C LEU A 173 -10.81 6.23 -8.71
N LEU A 174 -12.03 6.74 -8.51
CA LEU A 174 -13.20 6.41 -9.33
C LEU A 174 -12.98 6.75 -10.80
N GLU A 175 -12.47 7.95 -11.10
CA GLU A 175 -12.16 8.40 -12.48
C GLU A 175 -11.10 7.49 -13.12
N THR A 176 -10.12 7.06 -12.36
CA THR A 176 -8.97 6.31 -12.87
C THR A 176 -9.29 4.84 -13.12
N MET A 177 -9.96 4.17 -12.18
CA MET A 177 -10.11 2.71 -12.17
C MET A 177 -11.56 2.21 -12.25
N GLY A 178 -12.54 3.13 -12.33
CA GLY A 178 -13.96 2.80 -12.28
C GLY A 178 -14.45 2.47 -10.87
N ASN A 179 -15.71 2.08 -10.76
CA ASN A 179 -16.34 1.79 -9.48
C ASN A 179 -15.86 0.45 -8.92
N ARG A 180 -14.91 0.49 -7.98
CA ARG A 180 -14.33 -0.66 -7.29
C ARG A 180 -14.96 -0.84 -5.92
N ARG A 181 -15.04 -2.09 -5.48
CA ARG A 181 -15.30 -2.39 -4.07
C ARG A 181 -14.12 -1.92 -3.23
N LEU A 182 -14.42 -1.33 -2.09
CA LEU A 182 -13.42 -0.99 -1.10
C LEU A 182 -13.95 -1.23 0.32
N THR A 183 -13.03 -1.41 1.25
CA THR A 183 -13.30 -1.26 2.67
C THR A 183 -12.60 -0.02 3.15
N LEU A 184 -13.37 0.93 3.64
CA LEU A 184 -12.88 2.16 4.23
C LEU A 184 -12.78 1.98 5.74
N CYS A 185 -11.54 1.83 6.23
CA CYS A 185 -11.24 1.73 7.66
C CYS A 185 -10.90 3.11 8.20
N ARG A 186 -11.48 3.44 9.36
CA ARG A 186 -11.22 4.72 10.04
C ARG A 186 -10.98 4.47 11.50
N GLU A 187 -10.09 5.28 12.09
CA GLU A 187 -9.83 5.29 13.52
C GLU A 187 -9.56 3.88 14.07
N LEU A 188 -8.79 3.07 13.34
CA LEU A 188 -8.44 1.70 13.72
C LEU A 188 -7.92 1.64 15.16
N THR A 189 -8.40 0.65 15.92
CA THR A 189 -8.13 0.41 17.33
C THR A 189 -8.66 1.45 18.33
N LYS A 190 -9.16 2.61 17.83
CA LYS A 190 -9.70 3.68 18.66
C LYS A 190 -11.19 3.46 18.98
N LYS A 191 -11.73 4.24 19.91
CA LYS A 191 -13.14 4.16 20.36
C LYS A 191 -14.17 4.25 19.22
N HIS A 192 -13.84 4.97 18.14
CA HIS A 192 -14.73 5.20 16.99
C HIS A 192 -14.25 4.46 15.74
N GLU A 193 -13.60 3.32 15.94
CA GLU A 193 -13.20 2.43 14.85
C GLU A 193 -14.39 2.07 13.95
N THR A 194 -14.17 2.16 12.66
CA THR A 194 -15.12 1.69 11.64
C THR A 194 -14.38 1.00 10.51
N ALA A 195 -14.92 -0.11 10.04
CA ALA A 195 -14.53 -0.78 8.80
C ALA A 195 -15.79 -0.94 7.93
N TRP A 196 -15.94 -0.07 6.95
CA TRP A 196 -17.13 -0.01 6.11
C TRP A 196 -16.82 -0.57 4.72
N GLN A 197 -17.42 -1.73 4.42
CA GLN A 197 -17.39 -2.33 3.10
C GLN A 197 -18.39 -1.61 2.19
N THR A 198 -17.92 -1.09 1.08
CA THR A 198 -18.67 -0.20 0.18
C THR A 198 -18.09 -0.21 -1.23
N THR A 199 -18.50 0.72 -2.06
CA THR A 199 -17.91 1.04 -3.38
C THR A 199 -17.34 2.46 -3.38
N LEU A 200 -16.55 2.78 -4.41
CA LEU A 200 -16.03 4.15 -4.56
C LEU A 200 -17.17 5.17 -4.72
N GLU A 201 -18.21 4.84 -5.51
CA GLU A 201 -19.38 5.71 -5.72
C GLU A 201 -20.14 5.96 -4.42
N ASP A 202 -20.46 4.90 -3.67
CA ASP A 202 -21.20 5.03 -2.41
C ASP A 202 -20.39 5.79 -1.35
N ALA A 203 -19.06 5.58 -1.32
CA ALA A 203 -18.19 6.31 -0.44
C ALA A 203 -18.15 7.82 -0.78
N ILE A 204 -18.11 8.17 -2.05
CA ILE A 204 -18.19 9.57 -2.51
C ILE A 204 -19.54 10.16 -2.10
N ALA A 205 -20.67 9.49 -2.42
CA ALA A 205 -22.01 9.96 -2.10
C ALA A 205 -22.17 10.25 -0.59
N ARG A 206 -21.59 9.40 0.26
CA ARG A 206 -21.60 9.63 1.70
C ARG A 206 -20.79 10.86 2.10
N TYR A 207 -19.53 10.98 1.63
CA TYR A 207 -18.64 12.07 2.05
C TYR A 207 -18.88 13.40 1.31
N GLU A 208 -19.82 13.45 0.39
CA GLU A 208 -20.45 14.69 -0.09
C GLU A 208 -21.46 15.27 0.92
N GLN A 209 -21.98 14.44 1.85
CA GLN A 209 -22.95 14.82 2.87
C GLN A 209 -22.34 14.94 4.27
N GLU A 210 -21.21 14.25 4.52
CA GLU A 210 -20.57 14.17 5.84
C GLU A 210 -19.10 14.52 5.72
N ASP A 211 -18.58 15.35 6.62
CA ASP A 211 -17.13 15.59 6.72
C ASP A 211 -16.41 14.34 7.24
N PRO A 212 -15.42 13.80 6.51
CA PRO A 212 -14.62 12.69 7.00
C PRO A 212 -13.81 13.10 8.23
N LYS A 213 -13.76 12.21 9.24
CA LYS A 213 -13.01 12.44 10.49
C LYS A 213 -12.08 11.27 10.77
N GLY A 214 -10.90 11.60 11.31
CA GLY A 214 -9.89 10.62 11.68
C GLY A 214 -9.11 10.08 10.48
N GLU A 215 -8.04 9.38 10.78
CA GLU A 215 -7.17 8.75 9.77
C GLU A 215 -7.89 7.61 9.05
N CYS A 216 -7.68 7.53 7.74
CA CYS A 216 -8.35 6.59 6.87
C CYS A 216 -7.35 5.61 6.24
N VAL A 217 -7.75 4.36 6.15
CA VAL A 217 -7.09 3.34 5.33
C VAL A 217 -8.10 2.81 4.32
N LEU A 218 -7.79 2.96 3.05
CA LEU A 218 -8.58 2.45 1.93
C LEU A 218 -8.00 1.10 1.51
N VAL A 219 -8.79 0.03 1.65
CA VAL A 219 -8.45 -1.28 1.11
C VAL A 219 -9.33 -1.51 -0.10
N ILE A 220 -8.74 -1.50 -1.30
CA ILE A 220 -9.44 -1.42 -2.57
C ILE A 220 -9.26 -2.71 -3.35
N GLU A 221 -10.32 -3.23 -3.96
CA GLU A 221 -10.27 -4.40 -4.81
C GLU A 221 -9.45 -4.13 -6.07
N GLY A 222 -8.57 -5.06 -6.43
CA GLY A 222 -7.84 -5.04 -7.68
C GLY A 222 -8.71 -5.30 -8.90
N ARG A 223 -8.19 -5.03 -10.08
CA ARG A 223 -8.85 -5.31 -11.34
C ARG A 223 -9.10 -6.81 -11.50
N SER A 224 -10.32 -7.21 -11.82
CA SER A 224 -10.65 -8.62 -11.98
C SER A 224 -10.12 -9.16 -13.31
N GLN A 225 -9.85 -10.47 -13.34
CA GLN A 225 -9.46 -11.17 -14.57
C GLN A 225 -10.54 -11.00 -15.66
N LYS A 226 -11.81 -10.99 -15.25
CA LYS A 226 -12.94 -10.82 -16.16
C LYS A 226 -12.92 -9.44 -16.83
N GLU A 227 -12.68 -8.36 -16.07
CA GLU A 227 -12.58 -6.99 -16.64
C GLU A 227 -11.43 -6.89 -17.65
N ILE A 228 -10.30 -7.56 -17.38
CA ILE A 228 -9.16 -7.58 -18.31
C ILE A 228 -9.52 -8.31 -19.60
N GLU A 229 -10.20 -9.46 -19.48
CA GLU A 229 -10.65 -10.25 -20.62
C GLU A 229 -11.72 -9.51 -21.44
N ASP A 230 -12.68 -8.84 -20.78
CA ASP A 230 -13.74 -8.10 -21.43
C ASP A 230 -13.18 -6.87 -22.18
N GLU A 231 -12.23 -6.14 -21.58
CA GLU A 231 -11.55 -5.03 -22.26
C GLU A 231 -10.71 -5.51 -23.47
N ALA A 232 -10.00 -6.63 -23.31
CA ALA A 232 -9.26 -7.23 -24.40
C ALA A 232 -10.19 -7.64 -25.56
N LYS A 233 -11.36 -8.22 -25.24
CA LYS A 233 -12.37 -8.57 -26.27
C LYS A 233 -12.91 -7.32 -26.96
N ALA A 234 -13.28 -6.27 -26.20
CA ALA A 234 -13.79 -5.02 -26.74
C ALA A 234 -12.77 -4.36 -27.69
N ALA A 235 -11.48 -4.36 -27.34
CA ALA A 235 -10.42 -3.83 -28.20
C ALA A 235 -10.29 -4.60 -29.55
N PHE A 236 -10.61 -5.90 -29.55
CA PHE A 236 -10.63 -6.69 -30.78
C PHE A 236 -11.94 -6.53 -31.58
N GLU A 237 -13.03 -6.06 -30.96
CA GLU A 237 -14.28 -5.75 -31.66
C GLU A 237 -14.14 -4.49 -32.55
N GLU A 238 -13.23 -3.56 -32.19
CA GLU A 238 -12.96 -2.33 -32.95
C GLU A 238 -12.24 -2.58 -34.29
N ILE A 239 -11.62 -3.76 -34.46
CA ILE A 239 -10.92 -4.14 -35.71
C ILE A 239 -11.68 -5.27 -36.42
N SER A 240 -11.56 -5.33 -37.75
CA SER A 240 -12.19 -6.42 -38.52
C SER A 240 -11.55 -7.79 -38.19
N ILE A 241 -12.27 -8.87 -38.49
CA ILE A 241 -11.72 -10.22 -38.30
C ILE A 241 -10.53 -10.45 -39.25
N GLU A 242 -10.58 -9.90 -40.46
CA GLU A 242 -9.50 -10.00 -41.41
C GLU A 242 -8.23 -9.31 -40.93
N GLU A 243 -8.37 -8.10 -40.39
CA GLU A 243 -7.24 -7.35 -39.84
C GLU A 243 -6.66 -8.09 -38.62
N HIS A 244 -7.51 -8.65 -37.77
CA HIS A 244 -7.05 -9.43 -36.64
C HIS A 244 -6.34 -10.73 -37.08
N MET A 245 -6.86 -11.42 -38.07
CA MET A 245 -6.20 -12.56 -38.69
C MET A 245 -4.82 -12.20 -39.24
N LYS A 246 -4.76 -11.10 -40.00
CA LYS A 246 -3.53 -10.61 -40.58
C LYS A 246 -2.44 -10.32 -39.56
N ARG A 247 -2.77 -9.74 -38.42
CA ARG A 247 -1.80 -9.51 -37.32
C ARG A 247 -1.10 -10.78 -36.86
N TYR A 248 -1.78 -11.92 -36.84
CA TYR A 248 -1.18 -13.21 -36.50
C TYR A 248 -0.43 -13.82 -37.69
N GLU A 249 -0.96 -13.72 -38.89
CA GLU A 249 -0.30 -14.21 -40.09
C GLU A 249 1.01 -13.47 -40.39
N ASP A 250 1.06 -12.16 -40.16
CA ASP A 250 2.27 -11.31 -40.27
C ASP A 250 3.37 -11.72 -39.24
N GLN A 251 2.99 -12.40 -38.14
CA GLN A 251 3.91 -12.99 -37.18
C GLN A 251 4.36 -14.40 -37.56
N GLY A 252 3.99 -14.89 -38.75
CA GLY A 252 4.35 -16.23 -39.25
C GLY A 252 3.45 -17.35 -38.74
N ILE A 253 2.32 -17.04 -38.11
CA ILE A 253 1.39 -18.05 -37.61
C ILE A 253 0.51 -18.56 -38.76
N ALA A 254 0.44 -19.89 -38.94
CA ALA A 254 -0.37 -20.47 -39.99
C ALA A 254 -1.86 -20.13 -39.81
N ARG A 255 -2.57 -19.85 -40.93
CA ARG A 255 -3.98 -19.40 -40.97
C ARG A 255 -4.92 -20.20 -40.09
N LYS A 256 -4.75 -21.54 -40.04
CA LYS A 256 -5.56 -22.45 -39.22
C LYS A 256 -5.37 -22.21 -37.71
N GLU A 257 -4.18 -21.82 -37.29
CA GLU A 257 -3.84 -21.53 -35.91
C GLU A 257 -4.22 -20.09 -35.56
N ALA A 258 -3.99 -19.16 -36.48
CA ALA A 258 -4.46 -17.78 -36.38
C ALA A 258 -5.98 -17.69 -36.12
N MET A 259 -6.79 -18.49 -36.86
CA MET A 259 -8.24 -18.58 -36.60
C MET A 259 -8.58 -19.03 -35.18
N LYS A 260 -7.79 -19.93 -34.57
CA LYS A 260 -8.03 -20.34 -33.17
C LYS A 260 -7.69 -19.24 -32.18
N LEU A 261 -6.60 -18.51 -32.43
CA LEU A 261 -6.18 -17.39 -31.59
C LEU A 261 -7.18 -16.26 -31.67
N VAL A 262 -7.58 -15.85 -32.86
CA VAL A 262 -8.63 -14.82 -33.08
C VAL A 262 -9.95 -15.21 -32.42
N ALA A 263 -10.36 -16.49 -32.53
CA ALA A 263 -11.57 -16.98 -31.88
C ALA A 263 -11.46 -16.87 -30.35
N LYS A 264 -10.32 -17.27 -29.78
CA LYS A 264 -10.04 -17.17 -28.35
C LYS A 264 -10.07 -15.71 -27.88
N ASP A 265 -9.38 -14.82 -28.57
CA ASP A 265 -9.27 -13.41 -28.20
C ASP A 265 -10.63 -12.69 -28.22
N ARG A 266 -11.47 -13.02 -29.18
CA ARG A 266 -12.82 -12.48 -29.33
C ARG A 266 -13.88 -13.20 -28.49
N GLY A 267 -13.51 -14.31 -27.83
CA GLY A 267 -14.44 -15.11 -27.04
C GLY A 267 -15.54 -15.80 -27.86
N VAL A 268 -15.27 -16.08 -29.14
CA VAL A 268 -16.18 -16.76 -30.09
C VAL A 268 -15.63 -18.14 -30.47
N THR A 269 -16.40 -18.95 -31.20
CA THR A 269 -15.89 -20.25 -31.67
C THR A 269 -15.06 -20.09 -32.94
N LYS A 270 -14.13 -21.03 -33.15
CA LYS A 270 -13.38 -21.09 -34.42
C LYS A 270 -14.29 -21.22 -35.63
N ARG A 271 -15.47 -21.85 -35.45
CA ARG A 271 -16.47 -22.02 -36.51
C ARG A 271 -17.07 -20.67 -36.90
N ASP A 272 -17.31 -19.79 -35.95
CA ASP A 272 -17.83 -18.45 -36.22
C ASP A 272 -16.85 -17.63 -37.06
N ILE A 273 -15.55 -17.68 -36.72
CA ILE A 273 -14.49 -17.02 -37.50
C ILE A 273 -14.42 -17.60 -38.92
N TYR A 274 -14.49 -18.92 -39.06
CA TYR A 274 -14.46 -19.57 -40.35
C TYR A 274 -15.67 -19.20 -41.22
N GLN A 275 -16.87 -19.19 -40.65
CA GLN A 275 -18.10 -18.78 -41.38
C GLN A 275 -18.06 -17.32 -41.79
N TYR A 276 -17.55 -16.44 -40.94
CA TYR A 276 -17.38 -15.02 -41.32
C TYR A 276 -16.44 -14.87 -42.52
N LEU A 277 -15.29 -15.52 -42.50
CA LEU A 277 -14.31 -15.44 -43.59
C LEU A 277 -14.81 -16.05 -44.91
N LEU A 278 -15.67 -17.09 -44.85
CA LEU A 278 -16.28 -17.67 -46.06
C LEU A 278 -17.38 -16.78 -46.63
N GLY A 279 -18.06 -15.99 -45.83
CA GLY A 279 -19.11 -15.09 -46.30
C GLY A 279 -18.60 -13.80 -46.97
N GLN A 280 -17.28 -13.58 -46.98
CA GLN A 280 -16.59 -12.44 -47.61
C GLN A 280 -15.89 -12.84 -48.91
N GLU A 281 -15.76 -14.16 -49.24
CA GLU A 281 -15.34 -14.68 -50.53
C GLU A 281 -16.57 -14.81 -51.47
#